data_72049db4296cff2fff666b0a77ac5741
#
_entry.id   72049db4296cff2fff666b0a77ac5741
#
_cell.length_a   1.000
_cell.length_b   1.000
_cell.length_c   1.000
_cell.angle_alpha   90.00
_cell.angle_beta   90.00
_cell.angle_gamma   90.00
#
_symmetry.space_group_name_H-M   'P 1'
#
loop_
_entity.id
_entity.type
_entity.pdbx_description
1 polymer ?
#
loop_
_entity_poly.entity_id
_entity_poly.type
_entity_poly.pdbx_seq_one_letter_code
_entity_poly.pdbx_strand_id
1 'polypeptide(L)'
;KRRNPKAMSYLLLKDIFPQNAVDLGMLTKDGLKGFLYRSFREKEKDLYRISDYIGCMSPANVRYVIEHNPEVDPAIVEIAPNSYDVPSEIPVEYKDTAHIRQKYGLPANKPIFIYGGNMGKPQGIPFLIECMEAVCEREDCHFAIVGNGTEYPRLETFMLERKPKSVSLFKHLPKEDYDRLAKACDIGLIFLDYRFTIPNYPSRLLPYLMERKPIIAVTDPICDMGTLAEENGYGFYCPSNSIETFVKSIDKMLVSDIRQMGENGY
;
A
#
# COMPACT_ATOMS: atom_id res chain seq x y z
N LYS A 1 3.77 14.62 -29.10
CA LYS A 1 2.87 15.08 -30.19
C LYS A 1 3.45 16.20 -31.06
N ARG A 2 4.17 17.20 -30.54
CA ARG A 2 4.75 18.28 -31.37
C ARG A 2 5.64 17.75 -32.49
N ARG A 3 6.44 16.71 -32.28
CA ARG A 3 7.35 16.11 -33.29
C ARG A 3 6.69 15.01 -34.14
N ASN A 4 5.63 14.38 -33.62
CA ASN A 4 4.87 13.36 -34.34
C ASN A 4 3.35 13.51 -34.02
N PRO A 5 2.62 14.28 -34.84
CA PRO A 5 1.20 14.53 -34.62
C PRO A 5 0.31 13.28 -34.71
N LYS A 6 0.80 12.21 -35.36
CA LYS A 6 0.07 10.94 -35.50
C LYS A 6 0.31 9.96 -34.36
N ALA A 7 1.24 10.28 -33.45
CA ALA A 7 1.49 9.42 -32.29
C ALA A 7 0.34 9.49 -31.30
N MET A 8 -0.14 8.35 -30.86
CA MET A 8 -1.06 8.23 -29.74
C MET A 8 -0.27 8.37 -28.43
N SER A 9 -0.85 9.07 -27.47
CA SER A 9 -0.30 9.25 -26.13
C SER A 9 -1.21 8.60 -25.10
N TYR A 10 -0.63 7.71 -24.30
CA TYR A 10 -1.29 7.04 -23.18
C TYR A 10 -0.66 7.52 -21.88
N LEU A 11 -1.45 8.13 -21.00
CA LEU A 11 -1.00 8.56 -19.68
C LEU A 11 -1.27 7.45 -18.66
N LEU A 12 -0.22 6.81 -18.16
CA LEU A 12 -0.32 5.93 -16.99
C LEU A 12 -0.31 6.77 -15.72
N LEU A 13 -1.49 7.06 -15.19
CA LEU A 13 -1.66 7.90 -14.00
C LEU A 13 -1.49 7.07 -12.73
N LYS A 14 -0.24 6.99 -12.25
CA LYS A 14 0.13 6.21 -11.06
C LYS A 14 -0.11 6.98 -9.76
N ASP A 15 0.11 8.30 -9.79
CA ASP A 15 -0.03 9.21 -8.65
C ASP A 15 -0.83 10.44 -9.06
N ILE A 16 -1.68 10.92 -8.18
CA ILE A 16 -2.44 12.17 -8.38
C ILE A 16 -1.70 13.30 -7.67
N PHE A 17 -0.83 13.97 -8.41
CA PHE A 17 -0.04 15.10 -7.96
C PHE A 17 -0.51 16.39 -8.68
N PRO A 18 -0.67 17.53 -7.97
CA PRO A 18 -0.08 17.89 -6.68
C PRO A 18 -0.97 17.67 -5.45
N GLN A 19 -2.16 17.11 -5.59
CA GLN A 19 -3.09 16.99 -4.47
C GLN A 19 -2.54 16.12 -3.34
N ASN A 20 -1.86 15.00 -3.64
CA ASN A 20 -1.21 14.16 -2.63
C ASN A 20 -0.24 14.95 -1.73
N ALA A 21 0.51 15.90 -2.29
CA ALA A 21 1.44 16.74 -1.52
C ALA A 21 0.71 17.78 -0.64
N VAL A 22 -0.49 18.19 -1.04
CA VAL A 22 -1.35 19.08 -0.22
C VAL A 22 -1.89 18.29 0.97
N ASP A 23 -2.41 17.10 0.75
CA ASP A 23 -2.99 16.25 1.79
C ASP A 23 -1.98 15.93 2.90
N LEU A 24 -0.71 15.77 2.54
CA LEU A 24 0.38 15.53 3.48
C LEU A 24 1.01 16.80 4.07
N GLY A 25 0.47 17.98 3.76
CA GLY A 25 0.97 19.25 4.24
C GLY A 25 2.34 19.68 3.66
N MET A 26 2.78 19.07 2.54
CA MET A 26 4.03 19.42 1.86
C MET A 26 3.86 20.63 0.93
N LEU A 27 2.66 20.81 0.39
CA LEU A 27 2.22 21.98 -0.38
C LEU A 27 0.98 22.60 0.26
N THR A 28 0.72 23.86 -0.08
CA THR A 28 -0.52 24.57 0.30
C THR A 28 -1.17 25.14 -0.96
N LYS A 29 -2.51 25.22 -0.97
CA LYS A 29 -3.26 25.83 -2.08
C LYS A 29 -3.16 27.35 -2.07
N ASP A 30 -2.85 27.93 -0.90
CA ASP A 30 -2.81 29.36 -0.65
C ASP A 30 -1.41 29.88 -0.30
N GLY A 31 -1.25 31.20 -0.30
CA GLY A 31 -0.01 31.89 0.03
C GLY A 31 1.11 31.71 -1.01
N LEU A 32 2.35 31.92 -0.60
CA LEU A 32 3.52 31.81 -1.48
C LEU A 32 3.69 30.41 -2.08
N LYS A 33 3.40 29.35 -1.31
CA LYS A 33 3.46 27.96 -1.80
C LYS A 33 2.29 27.61 -2.72
N GLY A 34 1.19 28.37 -2.68
CA GLY A 34 0.04 28.19 -3.57
C GLY A 34 0.38 28.48 -5.05
N PHE A 35 1.39 29.29 -5.32
CA PHE A 35 1.90 29.47 -6.69
C PHE A 35 2.47 28.15 -7.25
N LEU A 36 3.24 27.43 -6.45
CA LEU A 36 3.78 26.12 -6.84
C LEU A 36 2.67 25.11 -7.07
N TYR A 37 1.68 25.07 -6.19
CA TYR A 37 0.51 24.21 -6.37
C TYR A 37 -0.19 24.48 -7.70
N ARG A 38 -0.51 25.75 -7.99
CA ARG A 38 -1.16 26.14 -9.24
C ARG A 38 -0.32 25.76 -10.47
N SER A 39 0.99 26.00 -10.42
CA SER A 39 1.90 25.61 -11.51
C SER A 39 1.92 24.12 -11.78
N PHE A 40 1.94 23.28 -10.74
CA PHE A 40 1.90 21.84 -10.88
C PHE A 40 0.51 21.36 -11.34
N ARG A 41 -0.56 21.97 -10.83
CA ARG A 41 -1.93 21.64 -11.24
C ARG A 41 -2.16 21.95 -12.73
N GLU A 42 -1.62 23.04 -13.25
CA GLU A 42 -1.70 23.33 -14.70
C GLU A 42 -0.92 22.30 -15.53
N LYS A 43 0.24 21.86 -15.05
CA LYS A 43 0.99 20.79 -15.74
C LYS A 43 0.22 19.47 -15.75
N GLU A 44 -0.44 19.12 -14.66
CA GLU A 44 -1.31 17.94 -14.58
C GLU A 44 -2.44 18.04 -15.59
N LYS A 45 -3.15 19.18 -15.65
CA LYS A 45 -4.19 19.44 -16.65
C LYS A 45 -3.66 19.39 -18.08
N ASP A 46 -2.45 19.91 -18.32
CA ASP A 46 -1.81 19.81 -19.62
C ASP A 46 -1.54 18.36 -20.02
N LEU A 47 -1.12 17.51 -19.09
CA LEU A 47 -0.93 16.07 -19.34
C LEU A 47 -2.27 15.41 -19.73
N TYR A 48 -3.35 15.70 -19.01
CA TYR A 48 -4.70 15.18 -19.36
C TYR A 48 -5.11 15.65 -20.77
N ARG A 49 -4.95 16.93 -21.07
CA ARG A 49 -5.36 17.55 -22.35
C ARG A 49 -4.61 16.99 -23.57
N ILE A 50 -3.32 16.62 -23.42
CA ILE A 50 -2.51 16.10 -24.54
C ILE A 50 -2.62 14.58 -24.66
N SER A 51 -3.20 13.88 -23.72
CA SER A 51 -3.33 12.42 -23.74
C SER A 51 -4.54 11.99 -24.53
N ASP A 52 -4.40 10.93 -25.32
CA ASP A 52 -5.51 10.32 -26.03
C ASP A 52 -6.25 9.33 -25.11
N TYR A 53 -5.55 8.75 -24.14
CA TYR A 53 -6.11 7.89 -23.10
C TYR A 53 -5.42 8.15 -21.77
N ILE A 54 -6.16 7.93 -20.67
CA ILE A 54 -5.71 8.08 -19.28
C ILE A 54 -6.02 6.78 -18.55
N GLY A 55 -4.98 6.01 -18.23
CA GLY A 55 -5.10 4.78 -17.46
C GLY A 55 -4.90 5.04 -15.96
N CYS A 56 -5.91 4.74 -15.17
CA CYS A 56 -5.97 4.92 -13.73
C CYS A 56 -5.81 3.59 -12.98
N MET A 57 -5.35 3.65 -11.74
CA MET A 57 -5.01 2.46 -10.95
C MET A 57 -6.23 1.65 -10.51
N SER A 58 -7.38 2.30 -10.27
CA SER A 58 -8.58 1.67 -9.74
C SER A 58 -9.85 2.43 -10.14
N PRO A 59 -11.05 1.86 -9.91
CA PRO A 59 -12.31 2.57 -10.10
C PRO A 59 -12.40 3.90 -9.36
N ALA A 60 -11.87 3.99 -8.13
CA ALA A 60 -11.85 5.24 -7.38
C ALA A 60 -10.97 6.30 -8.05
N ASN A 61 -9.83 5.92 -8.62
CA ASN A 61 -8.98 6.84 -9.39
C ASN A 61 -9.69 7.36 -10.63
N VAL A 62 -10.40 6.51 -11.38
CA VAL A 62 -11.20 6.92 -12.54
C VAL A 62 -12.25 7.96 -12.12
N ARG A 63 -13.05 7.66 -11.10
CA ARG A 63 -14.05 8.60 -10.58
C ARG A 63 -13.41 9.93 -10.17
N TYR A 64 -12.33 9.89 -9.42
CA TYR A 64 -11.62 11.10 -8.97
C TYR A 64 -11.18 11.97 -10.15
N VAL A 65 -10.57 11.38 -11.20
CA VAL A 65 -10.12 12.14 -12.37
C VAL A 65 -11.29 12.82 -13.05
N ILE A 66 -12.39 12.12 -13.30
CA ILE A 66 -13.58 12.65 -13.97
C ILE A 66 -14.23 13.77 -13.14
N GLU A 67 -14.42 13.56 -11.84
CA GLU A 67 -15.10 14.51 -10.95
C GLU A 67 -14.31 15.80 -10.74
N HIS A 68 -12.96 15.71 -10.70
CA HIS A 68 -12.09 16.87 -10.43
C HIS A 68 -11.54 17.54 -11.68
N ASN A 69 -11.85 17.02 -12.87
CA ASN A 69 -11.41 17.55 -14.15
C ASN A 69 -12.54 17.49 -15.19
N PRO A 70 -13.56 18.39 -15.08
CA PRO A 70 -14.72 18.37 -15.98
C PRO A 70 -14.38 18.63 -17.44
N GLU A 71 -13.14 19.10 -17.73
CA GLU A 71 -12.62 19.27 -19.07
C GLU A 71 -12.10 17.96 -19.71
N VAL A 72 -11.98 16.88 -18.96
CA VAL A 72 -11.55 15.57 -19.44
C VAL A 72 -12.77 14.78 -19.91
N ASP A 73 -12.71 14.27 -21.15
CA ASP A 73 -13.75 13.37 -21.66
C ASP A 73 -13.70 12.04 -20.88
N PRO A 74 -14.79 11.65 -20.19
CA PRO A 74 -14.83 10.38 -19.48
C PRO A 74 -14.53 9.14 -20.35
N ALA A 75 -14.80 9.23 -21.64
CA ALA A 75 -14.59 8.11 -22.59
C ALA A 75 -13.11 7.75 -22.79
N ILE A 76 -12.18 8.66 -22.46
CA ILE A 76 -10.74 8.39 -22.56
C ILE A 76 -10.10 7.94 -21.25
N VAL A 77 -10.89 7.88 -20.14
CA VAL A 77 -10.39 7.49 -18.81
C VAL A 77 -10.78 6.04 -18.54
N GLU A 78 -9.79 5.21 -18.31
CA GLU A 78 -10.01 3.77 -18.10
C GLU A 78 -9.20 3.21 -16.92
N ILE A 79 -9.53 1.99 -16.50
CA ILE A 79 -8.79 1.29 -15.46
C ILE A 79 -7.57 0.61 -16.11
N ALA A 80 -6.37 1.00 -15.70
CA ALA A 80 -5.11 0.40 -16.08
C ALA A 80 -4.22 0.22 -14.84
N PRO A 81 -4.48 -0.82 -14.05
CA PRO A 81 -3.77 -1.06 -12.80
C PRO A 81 -2.30 -1.38 -13.05
N ASN A 82 -1.49 -1.37 -11.99
CA ASN A 82 -0.18 -1.98 -12.05
C ASN A 82 -0.33 -3.46 -12.42
N SER A 83 0.57 -3.94 -13.26
CA SER A 83 0.64 -5.35 -13.66
C SER A 83 1.93 -5.98 -13.19
N TYR A 84 1.92 -7.29 -13.08
CA TYR A 84 3.07 -8.11 -12.74
C TYR A 84 3.14 -9.30 -13.69
N ASP A 85 4.36 -9.72 -14.05
CA ASP A 85 4.53 -10.95 -14.83
C ASP A 85 4.22 -12.15 -13.92
N VAL A 86 3.13 -12.83 -14.20
CA VAL A 86 2.78 -14.07 -13.49
C VAL A 86 3.69 -15.17 -14.00
N PRO A 87 4.53 -15.79 -13.15
CA PRO A 87 5.36 -16.91 -13.56
C PRO A 87 4.48 -18.03 -14.14
N SER A 88 4.89 -18.61 -15.27
CA SER A 88 4.18 -19.73 -15.92
C SER A 88 4.18 -21.01 -15.09
N GLU A 89 5.11 -21.14 -14.16
CA GLU A 89 5.16 -22.20 -13.17
C GLU A 89 4.91 -21.60 -11.78
N ILE A 90 3.91 -22.14 -11.07
CA ILE A 90 3.73 -21.87 -9.65
C ILE A 90 5.02 -22.33 -8.96
N PRO A 91 5.77 -21.45 -8.31
CA PRO A 91 6.98 -21.86 -7.62
C PRO A 91 6.60 -22.98 -6.65
N VAL A 92 7.25 -24.14 -6.80
CA VAL A 92 7.11 -25.29 -5.90
C VAL A 92 7.17 -24.75 -4.47
N GLU A 93 6.23 -25.18 -3.62
CA GLU A 93 6.15 -24.83 -2.20
C GLU A 93 7.55 -24.59 -1.64
N TYR A 94 7.79 -23.36 -1.16
CA TYR A 94 9.07 -23.04 -0.53
C TYR A 94 9.19 -23.89 0.73
N LYS A 95 9.85 -25.03 0.60
CA LYS A 95 10.10 -25.99 1.67
C LYS A 95 10.95 -25.42 2.83
N ASP A 96 11.38 -24.16 2.72
CA ASP A 96 12.36 -23.57 3.62
C ASP A 96 11.90 -22.32 4.39
N THR A 97 10.59 -22.13 4.55
CA THR A 97 10.05 -21.01 5.34
C THR A 97 10.53 -21.04 6.80
N ALA A 98 10.71 -22.23 7.37
CA ALA A 98 11.20 -22.39 8.75
C ALA A 98 12.62 -21.87 8.91
N HIS A 99 13.52 -22.16 7.96
CA HIS A 99 14.89 -21.65 7.98
C HIS A 99 14.94 -20.12 7.84
N ILE A 100 14.08 -19.54 6.97
CA ILE A 100 13.99 -18.09 6.82
C ILE A 100 13.48 -17.43 8.10
N ARG A 101 12.43 -17.99 8.72
CA ARG A 101 11.93 -17.50 10.02
C ARG A 101 13.03 -17.55 11.08
N GLN A 102 13.76 -18.64 11.15
CA GLN A 102 14.91 -18.78 12.07
C GLN A 102 16.01 -17.75 11.80
N LYS A 103 16.42 -17.58 10.53
CA LYS A 103 17.42 -16.57 10.10
C LYS A 103 17.09 -15.16 10.62
N TYR A 104 15.82 -14.79 10.58
CA TYR A 104 15.34 -13.46 10.99
C TYR A 104 14.78 -13.42 12.42
N GLY A 105 14.94 -14.48 13.22
CA GLY A 105 14.47 -14.54 14.60
C GLY A 105 12.93 -14.44 14.74
N LEU A 106 12.21 -14.87 13.70
CA LEU A 106 10.75 -14.88 13.68
C LEU A 106 10.19 -16.19 14.26
N PRO A 107 8.98 -16.18 14.87
CA PRO A 107 8.39 -17.37 15.44
C PRO A 107 8.05 -18.42 14.35
N ALA A 108 8.33 -19.69 14.65
CA ALA A 108 8.09 -20.79 13.72
C ALA A 108 6.60 -21.11 13.53
N ASN A 109 5.82 -21.01 14.62
CA ASN A 109 4.47 -21.60 14.70
C ASN A 109 3.35 -20.55 14.90
N LYS A 110 3.58 -19.30 14.56
CA LYS A 110 2.59 -18.23 14.66
C LYS A 110 2.35 -17.59 13.30
N PRO A 111 1.13 -17.15 12.99
CA PRO A 111 0.89 -16.28 11.84
C PRO A 111 1.71 -15.01 11.91
N ILE A 112 2.33 -14.63 10.80
CA ILE A 112 3.18 -13.45 10.69
C ILE A 112 2.57 -12.48 9.71
N PHE A 113 2.27 -11.27 10.21
CA PHE A 113 1.85 -10.13 9.41
C PHE A 113 3.08 -9.37 8.94
N ILE A 114 3.18 -9.04 7.66
CA ILE A 114 4.32 -8.29 7.12
C ILE A 114 3.91 -6.94 6.55
N TYR A 115 4.57 -5.89 7.02
CA TYR A 115 4.61 -4.60 6.34
C TYR A 115 5.98 -4.44 5.68
N GLY A 116 6.00 -4.17 4.37
CA GLY A 116 7.25 -3.97 3.64
C GLY A 116 7.25 -2.73 2.75
N GLY A 117 8.36 -2.00 2.72
CA GLY A 117 8.58 -0.93 1.77
C GLY A 117 8.99 0.42 2.37
N ASN A 118 8.66 1.50 1.65
CA ASN A 118 8.99 2.87 2.08
C ASN A 118 8.25 3.23 3.38
N MET A 119 8.98 3.88 4.28
CA MET A 119 8.47 4.40 5.56
C MET A 119 8.50 5.93 5.54
N GLY A 120 7.72 6.50 4.63
CA GLY A 120 7.55 7.93 4.49
C GLY A 120 6.20 8.42 5.02
N LYS A 121 5.98 9.73 4.93
CA LYS A 121 4.70 10.35 5.34
C LYS A 121 3.46 9.72 4.69
N PRO A 122 3.47 9.37 3.37
CA PRO A 122 2.30 8.79 2.73
C PRO A 122 1.80 7.48 3.36
N GLN A 123 2.66 6.79 4.08
CA GLN A 123 2.34 5.51 4.70
C GLN A 123 1.75 5.62 6.11
N GLY A 124 1.57 6.83 6.64
CA GLY A 124 0.97 7.03 7.96
C GLY A 124 1.73 6.32 9.09
N ILE A 125 3.06 6.38 9.09
CA ILE A 125 3.91 5.69 10.06
C ILE A 125 3.55 6.00 11.52
N PRO A 126 3.12 7.22 11.91
CA PRO A 126 2.63 7.45 13.26
C PRO A 126 1.50 6.52 13.65
N PHE A 127 0.50 6.33 12.76
CA PHE A 127 -0.61 5.42 13.02
C PHE A 127 -0.17 3.94 12.99
N LEU A 128 0.77 3.56 12.14
CA LEU A 128 1.39 2.22 12.19
C LEU A 128 2.00 1.95 13.57
N ILE A 129 2.71 2.92 14.16
CA ILE A 129 3.29 2.78 15.51
C ILE A 129 2.19 2.59 16.56
N GLU A 130 1.13 3.39 16.53
CA GLU A 130 -0.01 3.23 17.44
C GLU A 130 -0.66 1.84 17.32
N CYS A 131 -0.80 1.34 16.07
CA CYS A 131 -1.27 -0.02 15.83
C CYS A 131 -0.32 -1.07 16.43
N MET A 132 0.99 -0.92 16.21
CA MET A 132 1.98 -1.85 16.77
C MET A 132 2.04 -1.79 18.29
N GLU A 133 1.82 -0.63 18.90
CA GLU A 133 1.71 -0.49 20.35
C GLU A 133 0.50 -1.26 20.91
N ALA A 134 -0.65 -1.17 20.24
CA ALA A 134 -1.87 -1.88 20.65
C ALA A 134 -1.75 -3.41 20.58
N VAL A 135 -0.84 -3.93 19.76
CA VAL A 135 -0.65 -5.38 19.56
C VAL A 135 0.70 -5.90 20.08
N CYS A 136 1.52 -5.06 20.73
CA CYS A 136 2.92 -5.34 21.08
C CYS A 136 3.13 -6.54 22.03
N GLU A 137 2.12 -6.94 22.79
CA GLU A 137 2.18 -8.05 23.76
C GLU A 137 1.42 -9.31 23.27
N ARG A 138 0.92 -9.33 22.02
CA ARG A 138 0.18 -10.50 21.52
C ARG A 138 1.05 -11.75 21.45
N GLU A 139 0.48 -12.86 21.85
CA GLU A 139 1.18 -14.16 21.84
C GLU A 139 0.71 -15.08 20.69
N ASP A 140 -0.40 -14.74 20.05
CA ASP A 140 -1.06 -15.54 19.01
C ASP A 140 -0.58 -15.22 17.58
N CYS A 141 0.08 -14.08 17.36
CA CYS A 141 0.63 -13.68 16.05
C CYS A 141 1.92 -12.86 16.23
N HIS A 142 2.54 -12.51 15.10
CA HIS A 142 3.75 -11.68 15.07
C HIS A 142 3.71 -10.68 13.89
N PHE A 143 4.41 -9.55 14.05
CA PHE A 143 4.46 -8.48 13.06
C PHE A 143 5.91 -8.24 12.61
N ALA A 144 6.18 -8.42 11.34
CA ALA A 144 7.47 -8.14 10.71
C ALA A 144 7.38 -6.82 9.94
N ILE A 145 8.05 -5.78 10.42
CA ILE A 145 8.07 -4.46 9.80
C ILE A 145 9.42 -4.27 9.11
N VAL A 146 9.40 -4.11 7.78
CA VAL A 146 10.62 -4.11 6.95
C VAL A 146 10.66 -2.88 6.07
N GLY A 147 11.75 -2.12 6.10
CA GLY A 147 11.90 -1.02 5.16
C GLY A 147 12.83 0.08 5.62
N ASN A 148 12.71 1.22 4.95
CA ASN A 148 13.46 2.44 5.26
C ASN A 148 12.67 3.66 4.79
N GLY A 149 12.99 4.82 5.33
CA GLY A 149 12.37 6.09 4.94
C GLY A 149 12.54 7.17 5.99
N THR A 150 11.98 8.34 5.71
CA THR A 150 12.11 9.52 6.58
C THR A 150 11.52 9.34 7.98
N GLU A 151 10.55 8.44 8.13
CA GLU A 151 9.87 8.15 9.39
C GLU A 151 10.43 6.89 10.10
N TYR A 152 11.41 6.18 9.51
CA TYR A 152 12.02 5.00 10.09
C TYR A 152 12.59 5.21 11.52
N PRO A 153 13.26 6.35 11.83
CA PRO A 153 13.77 6.61 13.19
C PRO A 153 12.70 6.58 14.28
N ARG A 154 11.43 6.90 13.95
CA ARG A 154 10.33 6.82 14.92
C ARG A 154 10.01 5.37 15.31
N LEU A 155 10.09 4.46 14.34
CA LEU A 155 9.94 3.02 14.61
C LEU A 155 11.11 2.49 15.44
N GLU A 156 12.35 2.93 15.17
CA GLU A 156 13.50 2.55 16.01
C GLU A 156 13.29 3.02 17.47
N THR A 157 12.82 4.25 17.68
CA THR A 157 12.50 4.77 19.02
C THR A 157 11.44 3.91 19.70
N PHE A 158 10.34 3.60 19.02
CA PHE A 158 9.30 2.71 19.52
C PHE A 158 9.87 1.34 19.97
N MET A 159 10.70 0.71 19.12
CA MET A 159 11.32 -0.59 19.44
C MET A 159 12.22 -0.52 20.67
N LEU A 160 12.98 0.56 20.84
CA LEU A 160 13.89 0.75 21.97
C LEU A 160 13.14 0.99 23.29
N GLU A 161 12.09 1.80 23.25
CA GLU A 161 11.34 2.21 24.43
C GLU A 161 10.36 1.12 24.90
N ARG A 162 9.63 0.50 23.97
CA ARG A 162 8.57 -0.47 24.28
C ARG A 162 9.05 -1.92 24.34
N LYS A 163 10.11 -2.27 23.60
CA LYS A 163 10.64 -3.63 23.50
C LYS A 163 9.54 -4.66 23.25
N PRO A 164 8.72 -4.46 22.20
CA PRO A 164 7.53 -5.29 21.95
C PRO A 164 7.91 -6.75 21.72
N LYS A 165 7.10 -7.68 22.25
CA LYS A 165 7.35 -9.12 22.11
C LYS A 165 6.89 -9.68 20.76
N SER A 166 5.85 -9.06 20.18
CA SER A 166 5.22 -9.53 18.94
C SER A 166 5.61 -8.74 17.70
N VAL A 167 6.55 -7.79 17.79
CA VAL A 167 6.96 -6.95 16.67
C VAL A 167 8.46 -7.05 16.44
N SER A 168 8.85 -7.29 15.19
CA SER A 168 10.25 -7.21 14.74
C SER A 168 10.38 -6.11 13.70
N LEU A 169 11.42 -5.28 13.84
CA LEU A 169 11.75 -4.21 12.92
C LEU A 169 13.05 -4.54 12.18
N PHE A 170 12.99 -4.51 10.85
CA PHE A 170 14.14 -4.75 9.98
C PHE A 170 14.40 -3.51 9.11
N LYS A 171 15.67 -3.16 8.97
CA LYS A 171 16.08 -2.15 7.97
C LYS A 171 15.83 -2.66 6.56
N HIS A 172 15.99 -1.76 5.59
CA HIS A 172 15.94 -2.11 4.19
C HIS A 172 16.82 -3.34 3.89
N LEU A 173 16.19 -4.35 3.31
CA LEU A 173 16.87 -5.57 2.85
C LEU A 173 17.09 -5.48 1.33
N PRO A 174 18.13 -6.14 0.79
CA PRO A 174 18.21 -6.41 -0.64
C PRO A 174 16.94 -7.09 -1.13
N LYS A 175 16.54 -6.84 -2.39
CA LYS A 175 15.26 -7.32 -2.93
C LYS A 175 15.07 -8.83 -2.72
N GLU A 176 16.08 -9.64 -3.03
CA GLU A 176 16.00 -11.09 -2.88
C GLU A 176 15.79 -11.54 -1.43
N ASP A 177 16.47 -10.90 -0.47
CA ASP A 177 16.30 -11.19 0.96
C ASP A 177 14.93 -10.76 1.47
N TYR A 178 14.42 -9.61 1.00
CA TYR A 178 13.06 -9.18 1.29
C TYR A 178 12.02 -10.15 0.72
N ASP A 179 12.18 -10.57 -0.53
CA ASP A 179 11.26 -11.50 -1.19
C ASP A 179 11.21 -12.84 -0.42
N ARG A 180 12.37 -13.36 0.02
CA ARG A 180 12.44 -14.58 0.86
C ARG A 180 11.74 -14.38 2.20
N LEU A 181 11.99 -13.24 2.88
CA LEU A 181 11.34 -12.94 4.15
C LEU A 181 9.82 -12.79 3.98
N ALA A 182 9.40 -12.06 2.94
CA ALA A 182 7.99 -11.88 2.64
C ALA A 182 7.30 -13.22 2.40
N LYS A 183 7.95 -14.16 1.67
CA LYS A 183 7.44 -15.52 1.46
C LYS A 183 7.25 -16.30 2.75
N ALA A 184 8.12 -16.10 3.73
CA ALA A 184 8.02 -16.75 5.03
C ALA A 184 6.96 -16.16 5.96
N CYS A 185 6.31 -15.05 5.58
CA CYS A 185 5.20 -14.43 6.30
C CYS A 185 3.86 -14.85 5.68
N ASP A 186 2.76 -14.65 6.41
CA ASP A 186 1.44 -15.20 6.05
C ASP A 186 0.46 -14.14 5.55
N ILE A 187 0.47 -12.92 6.08
CA ILE A 187 -0.51 -11.87 5.79
C ILE A 187 0.20 -10.57 5.45
N GLY A 188 -0.23 -9.90 4.38
CA GLY A 188 0.29 -8.59 3.99
C GLY A 188 -0.41 -7.43 4.72
N LEU A 189 0.36 -6.45 5.19
CA LEU A 189 -0.16 -5.19 5.70
C LEU A 189 0.13 -4.05 4.72
N ILE A 190 -0.88 -3.25 4.44
CA ILE A 190 -0.76 -2.06 3.60
C ILE A 190 -1.25 -0.86 4.41
N PHE A 191 -0.40 0.14 4.59
CA PHE A 191 -0.72 1.35 5.33
C PHE A 191 -0.67 2.57 4.42
N LEU A 192 -1.68 3.43 4.52
CA LEU A 192 -1.75 4.77 3.94
C LEU A 192 -2.21 5.78 4.99
N ASP A 193 -1.77 7.02 4.83
CA ASP A 193 -2.15 8.12 5.72
C ASP A 193 -3.64 8.46 5.54
N TYR A 194 -4.36 8.59 6.64
CA TYR A 194 -5.80 8.89 6.66
C TYR A 194 -6.18 10.23 6.02
N ARG A 195 -5.23 11.17 5.94
CA ARG A 195 -5.46 12.52 5.40
C ARG A 195 -5.63 12.57 3.89
N PHE A 196 -5.38 11.48 3.18
CA PHE A 196 -5.56 11.49 1.73
C PHE A 196 -7.00 11.77 1.31
N THR A 197 -7.15 12.72 0.40
CA THR A 197 -8.40 13.05 -0.30
C THR A 197 -8.40 12.56 -1.74
N ILE A 198 -7.34 11.86 -2.13
CA ILE A 198 -7.16 11.22 -3.42
C ILE A 198 -7.03 9.70 -3.22
N PRO A 199 -7.53 8.88 -4.14
CA PRO A 199 -7.33 7.45 -4.06
C PRO A 199 -5.88 7.09 -4.44
N ASN A 200 -5.13 6.59 -3.45
CA ASN A 200 -3.82 6.00 -3.68
C ASN A 200 -3.95 4.48 -3.81
N TYR A 201 -3.18 3.89 -4.73
CA TYR A 201 -3.20 2.45 -4.93
C TYR A 201 -1.79 1.86 -4.88
N PRO A 202 -1.25 1.53 -3.69
CA PRO A 202 0.12 1.08 -3.51
C PRO A 202 0.44 -0.19 -4.29
N SER A 203 1.52 -0.17 -5.06
CA SER A 203 1.99 -1.32 -5.86
C SER A 203 2.42 -2.53 -5.02
N ARG A 204 2.63 -2.35 -3.71
CA ARG A 204 2.96 -3.45 -2.78
C ARG A 204 1.85 -4.50 -2.62
N LEU A 205 0.62 -4.20 -3.04
CA LEU A 205 -0.46 -5.17 -3.11
C LEU A 205 -0.07 -6.36 -3.99
N LEU A 206 0.46 -6.09 -5.18
CA LEU A 206 0.73 -7.13 -6.17
C LEU A 206 1.69 -8.24 -5.68
N PRO A 207 2.85 -7.94 -5.06
CA PRO A 207 3.69 -8.98 -4.47
C PRO A 207 2.97 -9.84 -3.43
N TYR A 208 2.08 -9.28 -2.63
CA TYR A 208 1.32 -10.07 -1.66
C TYR A 208 0.34 -11.02 -2.35
N LEU A 209 -0.42 -10.54 -3.34
CA LEU A 209 -1.34 -11.37 -4.11
C LEU A 209 -0.60 -12.48 -4.89
N MET A 210 0.54 -12.15 -5.50
CA MET A 210 1.41 -13.12 -6.19
C MET A 210 1.90 -14.23 -5.27
N GLU A 211 2.13 -13.93 -4.00
CA GLU A 211 2.53 -14.90 -2.98
C GLU A 211 1.32 -15.54 -2.27
N ARG A 212 0.10 -15.39 -2.83
CA ARG A 212 -1.16 -15.91 -2.27
C ARG A 212 -1.39 -15.51 -0.82
N LYS A 213 -1.09 -14.26 -0.50
CA LYS A 213 -1.27 -13.71 0.85
C LYS A 213 -2.52 -12.84 0.92
N PRO A 214 -3.41 -13.09 1.86
CA PRO A 214 -4.45 -12.13 2.17
C PRO A 214 -3.85 -10.86 2.74
N ILE A 215 -4.61 -9.77 2.69
CA ILE A 215 -4.14 -8.47 3.18
C ILE A 215 -5.07 -7.87 4.22
N ILE A 216 -4.51 -7.00 5.06
CA ILE A 216 -5.28 -5.95 5.74
C ILE A 216 -4.86 -4.61 5.16
N ALA A 217 -5.81 -3.95 4.51
CA ALA A 217 -5.62 -2.63 3.92
C ALA A 217 -6.02 -1.55 4.95
N VAL A 218 -5.01 -0.97 5.59
CA VAL A 218 -5.17 0.10 6.58
C VAL A 218 -5.00 1.43 5.85
N THR A 219 -6.10 1.97 5.34
CA THR A 219 -6.07 3.09 4.38
C THR A 219 -7.06 4.20 4.75
N ASP A 220 -6.94 5.31 4.03
CA ASP A 220 -7.95 6.36 4.02
C ASP A 220 -9.27 5.86 3.39
N PRO A 221 -10.39 6.56 3.61
CA PRO A 221 -11.71 6.14 3.11
C PRO A 221 -11.91 6.34 1.60
N ILE A 222 -11.01 7.05 0.92
CA ILE A 222 -11.10 7.33 -0.53
C ILE A 222 -10.43 6.21 -1.34
N CYS A 223 -9.45 5.54 -0.75
CA CYS A 223 -8.78 4.39 -1.34
C CYS A 223 -9.74 3.18 -1.36
N ASP A 224 -10.02 2.66 -2.55
CA ASP A 224 -10.91 1.51 -2.75
C ASP A 224 -10.22 0.14 -2.60
N MET A 225 -8.94 0.11 -2.28
CA MET A 225 -8.19 -1.15 -2.13
C MET A 225 -8.77 -2.08 -1.09
N GLY A 226 -9.15 -1.54 0.08
CA GLY A 226 -9.72 -2.32 1.16
C GLY A 226 -11.10 -2.88 0.81
N THR A 227 -11.96 -2.05 0.23
CA THR A 227 -13.29 -2.46 -0.25
C THR A 227 -13.19 -3.55 -1.31
N LEU A 228 -12.30 -3.38 -2.30
CA LEU A 228 -12.06 -4.39 -3.32
C LEU A 228 -11.51 -5.69 -2.73
N ALA A 229 -10.68 -5.61 -1.69
CA ALA A 229 -10.18 -6.80 -1.01
C ALA A 229 -11.30 -7.57 -0.30
N GLU A 230 -12.23 -6.89 0.34
CA GLU A 230 -13.40 -7.51 1.00
C GLU A 230 -14.38 -8.09 -0.02
N GLU A 231 -14.74 -7.34 -1.07
CA GLU A 231 -15.65 -7.77 -2.13
C GLU A 231 -15.16 -9.02 -2.86
N ASN A 232 -13.83 -9.13 -3.06
CA ASN A 232 -13.21 -10.28 -3.72
C ASN A 232 -12.68 -11.34 -2.74
N GLY A 233 -12.88 -11.17 -1.44
CA GLY A 233 -12.59 -12.17 -0.44
C GLY A 233 -11.11 -12.47 -0.20
N TYR A 234 -10.20 -11.49 -0.49
CA TYR A 234 -8.77 -11.65 -0.24
C TYR A 234 -8.20 -10.75 0.86
N GLY A 235 -9.05 -10.03 1.60
CA GLY A 235 -8.55 -9.16 2.65
C GLY A 235 -9.64 -8.45 3.43
N PHE A 236 -9.20 -7.54 4.31
CA PHE A 236 -10.09 -6.71 5.11
C PHE A 236 -9.69 -5.25 5.03
N TYR A 237 -10.69 -4.36 5.06
CA TYR A 237 -10.52 -2.94 5.18
C TYR A 237 -10.40 -2.53 6.65
N CYS A 238 -9.49 -1.60 6.92
CA CYS A 238 -9.36 -0.92 8.19
C CYS A 238 -9.11 0.58 7.94
N PRO A 239 -9.91 1.49 8.47
CA PRO A 239 -9.62 2.91 8.38
C PRO A 239 -8.34 3.25 9.14
N SER A 240 -7.43 4.00 8.52
CA SER A 240 -6.11 4.33 9.08
C SER A 240 -6.13 5.41 10.17
N ASN A 241 -7.21 5.44 10.95
CA ASN A 241 -7.41 6.26 12.15
C ASN A 241 -8.17 5.52 13.27
N SER A 242 -8.34 4.19 13.16
CA SER A 242 -9.08 3.41 14.15
C SER A 242 -8.28 2.20 14.62
N ILE A 243 -7.62 2.33 15.75
CA ILE A 243 -6.87 1.24 16.41
C ILE A 243 -7.81 0.08 16.74
N GLU A 244 -9.02 0.37 17.22
CA GLU A 244 -10.01 -0.65 17.53
C GLU A 244 -10.36 -1.51 16.32
N THR A 245 -10.58 -0.87 15.15
CA THR A 245 -10.86 -1.59 13.91
C THR A 245 -9.64 -2.39 13.46
N PHE A 246 -8.42 -1.86 13.64
CA PHE A 246 -7.20 -2.60 13.33
C PHE A 246 -7.09 -3.88 14.14
N VAL A 247 -7.27 -3.82 15.47
CA VAL A 247 -7.23 -4.99 16.35
C VAL A 247 -8.31 -6.00 15.94
N LYS A 248 -9.55 -5.56 15.71
CA LYS A 248 -10.64 -6.43 15.22
C LYS A 248 -10.31 -7.08 13.87
N SER A 249 -9.63 -6.38 12.97
CA SER A 249 -9.22 -6.93 11.66
C SER A 249 -8.15 -8.01 11.84
N ILE A 250 -7.21 -7.84 12.77
CA ILE A 250 -6.26 -8.89 13.15
C ILE A 250 -7.00 -10.12 13.69
N ASP A 251 -7.90 -9.94 14.65
CA ASP A 251 -8.67 -11.04 15.27
C ASP A 251 -9.49 -11.80 14.21
N LYS A 252 -10.15 -11.07 13.31
CA LYS A 252 -10.91 -11.64 12.21
C LYS A 252 -10.02 -12.42 11.24
N MET A 253 -8.83 -11.90 10.91
CA MET A 253 -7.88 -12.56 10.03
C MET A 253 -7.38 -13.88 10.63
N LEU A 254 -7.09 -13.92 11.93
CA LEU A 254 -6.57 -15.08 12.62
C LEU A 254 -7.55 -16.27 12.68
N VAL A 255 -8.86 -16.01 12.58
CA VAL A 255 -9.90 -17.06 12.54
C VAL A 255 -10.40 -17.35 11.11
N SER A 256 -9.89 -16.65 10.11
CA SER A 256 -10.28 -16.81 8.70
C SER A 256 -9.47 -17.93 8.02
N ASP A 257 -10.01 -18.47 6.94
CA ASP A 257 -9.24 -19.34 6.04
C ASP A 257 -8.30 -18.48 5.16
N ILE A 258 -7.13 -18.16 5.72
CA ILE A 258 -6.11 -17.33 5.06
C ILE A 258 -5.61 -17.96 3.76
N ARG A 259 -5.65 -19.29 3.63
CA ARG A 259 -5.26 -19.99 2.41
C ARG A 259 -6.27 -19.72 1.29
N GLN A 260 -7.57 -19.90 1.57
CA GLN A 260 -8.61 -19.61 0.58
C GLN A 260 -8.63 -18.12 0.21
N MET A 261 -8.43 -17.24 1.19
CA MET A 261 -8.31 -15.79 0.92
C MET A 261 -7.13 -15.48 0.02
N GLY A 262 -5.99 -16.13 0.23
CA GLY A 262 -4.82 -15.99 -0.64
C GLY A 262 -5.09 -16.44 -2.08
N GLU A 263 -5.79 -17.57 -2.26
CA GLU A 263 -6.20 -18.05 -3.58
C GLU A 263 -7.16 -17.08 -4.28
N ASN A 264 -8.08 -16.46 -3.54
CA ASN A 264 -9.01 -15.48 -4.08
C ASN A 264 -8.27 -14.22 -4.59
N GLY A 265 -7.14 -13.87 -3.98
CA GLY A 265 -6.34 -12.71 -4.38
C GLY A 265 -5.41 -12.95 -5.58
N TYR A 266 -5.01 -14.20 -5.78
CA TYR A 266 -4.14 -14.62 -6.88
C TYR A 266 -4.89 -14.70 -8.19
#